data_c510272ec6c03012b751c969e02ef0c9
#
_entry.id   c510272ec6c03012b751c969e02ef0c9
#
_cell.length_a   1.000
_cell.length_b   1.000
_cell.length_c   1.000
_cell.angle_alpha   90.00
_cell.angle_beta   90.00
_cell.angle_gamma   90.00
#
_symmetry.space_group_name_H-M   'P 1'
#
loop_
_entity.id
_entity.type
_entity.pdbx_description
1 polymer ?
#
loop_
_entity_poly.entity_id
_entity_poly.type
_entity_poly.pdbx_seq_one_letter_code
_entity_poly.pdbx_strand_id
1 'polypeptide(L)'
;MIQGILTFQFKINLKQTGEIEPEFEPIHLEFRDETYNEDNYAILIAENDIFATFYQHTTGLFGVKYSYSNFYTGRLKETPYQIISYFKQSADGSQFLAISIFELDDEIELFEDLIKEMGNRLDKIFDKLTRAKSSKQVSLISNINIRLKNEVKFTIFQVDRLSNLDKLQKVSLIFNSVERMKILEVLRDRPISKREMKDILEKFKTTPNVDILLRPFLELNLIRRDWIKGEKDKKTGEIKYQGEYLFLVKDILMARIPNENLLNHFKETKNELLPEYKQKVMDFFSNYDPYTQPVEETKKLASIMLNPDVYDFFVLMRHNHYPLDKIPKIFSEFAVTEILLDDLKNLNIITEIKDDKKRSWILLLTDIKPLIIFPEYLLPKIREAFKNQDTDGAITYEIAKKALTLLEITYPEKVTF
;
A
#
# COMPACT_ATOMS: atom_id res chain seq x y z
N MET A 1 -2.85 -0.95 -14.69
CA MET A 1 -1.68 -0.13 -14.29
C MET A 1 -1.94 1.33 -14.65
N ILE A 2 -1.47 2.30 -13.84
CA ILE A 2 -1.73 3.73 -14.13
C ILE A 2 -1.24 4.10 -15.52
N GLN A 3 -2.06 4.82 -16.29
CA GLN A 3 -1.73 5.27 -17.65
C GLN A 3 -1.21 6.70 -17.66
N GLY A 4 -1.74 7.53 -16.76
CA GLY A 4 -1.31 8.91 -16.62
C GLY A 4 -2.12 9.68 -15.59
N ILE A 5 -1.69 10.91 -15.32
CA ILE A 5 -2.41 11.89 -14.51
C ILE A 5 -2.53 13.19 -15.31
N LEU A 6 -3.77 13.63 -15.48
CA LEU A 6 -4.11 14.81 -16.28
C LEU A 6 -4.68 15.88 -15.34
N THR A 7 -4.23 17.11 -15.48
CA THR A 7 -4.73 18.24 -14.68
C THR A 7 -5.31 19.33 -15.58
N PHE A 8 -6.52 19.77 -15.26
CA PHE A 8 -7.28 20.74 -16.03
C PHE A 8 -7.73 21.92 -15.15
N GLN A 9 -7.85 23.08 -15.78
CA GLN A 9 -8.57 24.23 -15.23
C GLN A 9 -9.86 24.41 -15.99
N PHE A 10 -10.98 24.49 -15.28
CA PHE A 10 -12.28 24.80 -15.86
C PHE A 10 -12.56 26.29 -15.79
N LYS A 11 -13.13 26.81 -16.88
CA LYS A 11 -13.66 28.18 -17.01
C LYS A 11 -15.12 28.09 -17.35
N ILE A 12 -15.92 28.91 -16.72
CA ILE A 12 -17.35 29.00 -17.02
C ILE A 12 -17.53 30.20 -17.92
N ASN A 13 -17.86 29.98 -19.18
CA ASN A 13 -18.17 31.04 -20.15
C ASN A 13 -19.67 31.19 -20.27
N LEU A 14 -20.16 32.44 -20.09
CA LEU A 14 -21.54 32.82 -20.37
C LEU A 14 -21.63 33.15 -21.87
N LYS A 15 -22.34 32.33 -22.64
CA LYS A 15 -22.66 32.65 -24.04
C LYS A 15 -23.62 33.85 -24.10
N GLN A 16 -23.62 34.57 -25.21
CA GLN A 16 -24.57 35.67 -25.47
C GLN A 16 -26.03 35.20 -25.43
N THR A 17 -26.29 33.89 -25.56
CA THR A 17 -27.60 33.24 -25.42
C THR A 17 -28.04 33.05 -23.98
N GLY A 18 -27.19 33.37 -22.98
CA GLY A 18 -27.44 33.07 -21.56
C GLY A 18 -27.16 31.62 -21.17
N GLU A 19 -26.69 30.78 -22.06
CA GLU A 19 -26.28 29.43 -21.76
C GLU A 19 -24.88 29.40 -21.13
N ILE A 20 -24.70 28.58 -20.09
CA ILE A 20 -23.44 28.34 -19.44
C ILE A 20 -22.75 27.18 -20.16
N GLU A 21 -21.61 27.45 -20.78
CA GLU A 21 -20.77 26.43 -21.37
C GLU A 21 -19.45 26.32 -20.60
N PRO A 22 -19.20 25.20 -19.94
CA PRO A 22 -17.92 24.96 -19.31
C PRO A 22 -16.88 24.70 -20.40
N GLU A 23 -15.75 25.36 -20.34
CA GLU A 23 -14.56 25.13 -21.13
C GLU A 23 -13.44 24.65 -20.22
N PHE A 24 -12.63 23.71 -20.66
CA PHE A 24 -11.47 23.28 -19.90
C PHE A 24 -10.17 23.53 -20.66
N GLU A 25 -9.14 23.82 -19.90
CA GLU A 25 -7.78 24.05 -20.39
C GLU A 25 -6.83 23.09 -19.67
N PRO A 26 -6.04 22.27 -20.39
CA PRO A 26 -5.02 21.45 -19.76
C PRO A 26 -3.96 22.34 -19.13
N ILE A 27 -3.58 22.02 -17.88
CA ILE A 27 -2.49 22.71 -17.17
C ILE A 27 -1.22 21.87 -17.28
N HIS A 28 -1.35 20.57 -17.03
CA HIS A 28 -0.24 19.61 -17.16
C HIS A 28 -0.81 18.21 -17.37
N LEU A 29 -0.23 17.52 -18.35
CA LEU A 29 -0.54 16.14 -18.71
C LEU A 29 0.76 15.34 -18.53
N GLU A 30 0.72 14.29 -17.72
CA GLU A 30 1.86 13.39 -17.53
C GLU A 30 1.40 11.95 -17.76
N PHE A 31 2.11 11.25 -18.60
CA PHE A 31 1.80 9.87 -19.00
C PHE A 31 2.92 8.94 -18.55
N ARG A 32 2.55 7.71 -18.24
CA ARG A 32 3.51 6.65 -17.95
C ARG A 32 4.26 6.23 -19.21
N ASP A 33 3.54 6.11 -20.32
CA ASP A 33 4.10 5.76 -21.62
C ASP A 33 4.36 7.04 -22.43
N GLU A 34 5.59 7.22 -22.91
CA GLU A 34 6.02 8.36 -23.70
C GLU A 34 5.34 8.46 -25.09
N THR A 35 4.60 7.42 -25.50
CA THR A 35 3.78 7.44 -26.74
C THR A 35 2.59 8.38 -26.63
N TYR A 36 2.10 8.65 -25.41
CA TYR A 36 1.01 9.58 -25.15
C TYR A 36 1.55 11.00 -24.90
N ASN A 37 0.83 11.99 -25.42
CA ASN A 37 1.16 13.40 -25.31
C ASN A 37 -0.11 14.27 -25.40
N GLU A 38 0.07 15.60 -25.46
CA GLU A 38 -1.03 16.57 -25.57
C GLU A 38 -1.88 16.41 -26.82
N ASP A 39 -1.34 15.84 -27.90
CA ASP A 39 -2.07 15.70 -29.18
C ASP A 39 -2.93 14.44 -29.23
N ASN A 40 -2.62 13.42 -28.43
CA ASN A 40 -3.26 12.11 -28.51
C ASN A 40 -3.86 11.56 -27.20
N TYR A 41 -3.88 12.35 -26.12
CA TYR A 41 -4.44 11.90 -24.83
C TYR A 41 -5.93 11.51 -24.91
N ALA A 42 -6.65 11.97 -25.93
CA ALA A 42 -8.06 11.59 -26.17
C ALA A 42 -8.26 10.07 -26.34
N ILE A 43 -7.20 9.32 -26.65
CA ILE A 43 -7.23 7.84 -26.68
C ILE A 43 -7.45 7.27 -25.27
N LEU A 44 -6.94 7.93 -24.23
CA LEU A 44 -7.08 7.51 -22.83
C LEU A 44 -8.36 8.02 -22.19
N ILE A 45 -8.76 9.26 -22.50
CA ILE A 45 -9.97 9.87 -21.96
C ILE A 45 -10.60 10.82 -22.99
N ALA A 46 -11.85 10.56 -23.34
CA ALA A 46 -12.60 11.42 -24.25
C ALA A 46 -13.03 12.72 -23.56
N GLU A 47 -13.26 13.77 -24.35
CA GLU A 47 -13.72 15.07 -23.86
C GLU A 47 -15.02 14.97 -23.06
N ASN A 48 -15.98 14.19 -23.53
CA ASN A 48 -17.24 13.94 -22.82
C ASN A 48 -17.04 13.29 -21.44
N ASP A 49 -16.06 12.40 -21.31
CA ASP A 49 -15.73 11.77 -20.04
C ASP A 49 -15.07 12.75 -19.06
N ILE A 50 -14.29 13.72 -19.57
CA ILE A 50 -13.74 14.81 -18.74
C ILE A 50 -14.87 15.68 -18.19
N PHE A 51 -15.82 16.10 -19.04
CA PHE A 51 -17.00 16.85 -18.61
C PHE A 51 -17.89 16.05 -17.64
N ALA A 52 -18.14 14.77 -17.95
CA ALA A 52 -18.91 13.90 -17.08
C ALA A 52 -18.28 13.81 -15.68
N THR A 53 -16.95 13.66 -15.61
CA THR A 53 -16.20 13.63 -14.35
C THR A 53 -16.30 14.95 -13.60
N PHE A 54 -16.16 16.08 -14.29
CA PHE A 54 -16.34 17.42 -13.72
C PHE A 54 -17.74 17.60 -13.12
N TYR A 55 -18.79 17.18 -13.85
CA TYR A 55 -20.16 17.25 -13.37
C TYR A 55 -20.42 16.36 -12.14
N GLN A 56 -19.75 15.21 -12.01
CA GLN A 56 -19.86 14.39 -10.80
C GLN A 56 -19.42 15.13 -9.55
N HIS A 57 -18.40 15.99 -9.65
CA HIS A 57 -17.92 16.79 -8.53
C HIS A 57 -18.80 18.02 -8.25
N THR A 58 -19.39 18.63 -9.28
CA THR A 58 -20.08 19.91 -9.15
C THR A 58 -21.59 19.79 -8.92
N THR A 59 -22.23 18.75 -9.47
CA THR A 59 -23.68 18.54 -9.37
C THR A 59 -24.08 17.45 -8.40
N GLY A 60 -23.13 16.61 -7.97
CA GLY A 60 -23.36 15.43 -7.17
C GLY A 60 -24.04 14.30 -7.95
N LEU A 61 -23.92 13.07 -7.45
CA LEU A 61 -24.61 11.91 -8.01
C LEU A 61 -26.13 12.06 -7.80
N PHE A 62 -26.88 12.20 -8.89
CA PHE A 62 -28.34 12.09 -8.95
C PHE A 62 -29.15 12.95 -7.98
N GLY A 63 -28.89 14.25 -7.92
CA GLY A 63 -29.83 15.18 -7.27
C GLY A 63 -29.96 15.06 -5.74
N VAL A 64 -29.12 14.26 -5.10
CA VAL A 64 -29.04 14.23 -3.63
C VAL A 64 -28.19 15.41 -3.18
N LYS A 65 -28.83 16.32 -2.48
CA LYS A 65 -28.25 17.55 -1.95
C LYS A 65 -26.97 17.28 -1.13
N TYR A 66 -25.85 17.89 -1.60
CA TYR A 66 -24.82 18.51 -0.77
C TYR A 66 -23.84 17.62 0.01
N SER A 67 -23.05 16.83 -0.65
CA SER A 67 -21.65 16.73 -0.25
C SER A 67 -20.79 16.75 -1.52
N TYR A 68 -20.17 17.90 -1.79
CA TYR A 68 -19.09 17.95 -2.78
C TYR A 68 -18.01 17.00 -2.31
N SER A 69 -17.94 15.83 -2.90
CA SER A 69 -16.78 14.97 -2.68
C SER A 69 -15.64 15.52 -3.52
N ASN A 70 -14.54 15.90 -2.88
CA ASN A 70 -13.32 16.30 -3.59
C ASN A 70 -12.73 15.13 -4.39
N PHE A 71 -13.18 13.90 -4.12
CA PHE A 71 -12.72 12.68 -4.79
C PHE A 71 -13.89 11.93 -5.40
N TYR A 72 -13.66 11.41 -6.59
CA TYR A 72 -14.58 10.54 -7.28
C TYR A 72 -13.81 9.39 -7.93
N THR A 73 -14.34 8.18 -7.84
CA THR A 73 -13.87 6.99 -8.55
C THR A 73 -14.94 6.50 -9.48
N GLY A 74 -14.58 6.15 -10.72
CA GLY A 74 -15.54 5.70 -11.70
C GLY A 74 -14.91 5.09 -12.93
N ARG A 75 -15.77 4.47 -13.77
CA ARG A 75 -15.38 3.97 -15.09
C ARG A 75 -15.71 5.00 -16.14
N LEU A 76 -14.83 5.15 -17.11
CA LEU A 76 -15.07 5.98 -18.29
C LEU A 76 -16.08 5.26 -19.21
N LYS A 77 -16.84 6.03 -19.97
CA LYS A 77 -17.88 5.49 -20.85
C LYS A 77 -17.37 5.27 -22.26
N GLU A 78 -16.52 6.14 -22.74
CA GLU A 78 -16.04 6.14 -24.12
C GLU A 78 -14.71 5.44 -24.29
N THR A 79 -13.97 5.21 -23.22
CA THR A 79 -12.69 4.50 -23.25
C THR A 79 -12.65 3.35 -22.23
N PRO A 80 -11.84 2.30 -22.45
CA PRO A 80 -11.79 1.12 -21.60
C PRO A 80 -10.93 1.34 -20.34
N TYR A 81 -11.11 2.48 -19.66
CA TYR A 81 -10.36 2.84 -18.48
C TYR A 81 -11.25 3.17 -17.28
N GLN A 82 -10.65 3.22 -16.13
CA GLN A 82 -11.27 3.70 -14.88
C GLN A 82 -10.41 4.80 -14.29
N ILE A 83 -11.02 5.64 -13.46
CA ILE A 83 -10.37 6.84 -12.94
C ILE A 83 -10.53 7.00 -11.44
N ILE A 84 -9.54 7.69 -10.85
CA ILE A 84 -9.69 8.41 -9.59
C ILE A 84 -9.49 9.88 -9.90
N SER A 85 -10.46 10.72 -9.58
CA SER A 85 -10.37 12.14 -9.82
C SER A 85 -10.42 12.96 -8.53
N TYR A 86 -9.74 14.09 -8.54
CA TYR A 86 -9.70 15.06 -7.47
C TYR A 86 -10.11 16.42 -8.00
N PHE A 87 -11.02 17.09 -7.28
CA PHE A 87 -11.56 18.40 -7.66
C PHE A 87 -11.28 19.45 -6.59
N LYS A 88 -10.91 20.64 -7.03
CA LYS A 88 -10.69 21.83 -6.19
C LYS A 88 -11.38 23.05 -6.75
N GLN A 89 -12.16 23.71 -5.92
CA GLN A 89 -12.61 25.07 -6.18
C GLN A 89 -11.82 26.06 -5.31
N SER A 90 -11.12 26.99 -5.94
CA SER A 90 -10.36 28.04 -5.28
C SER A 90 -11.26 29.19 -4.84
N ALA A 91 -10.78 30.02 -3.90
CA ALA A 91 -11.57 31.12 -3.33
C ALA A 91 -11.97 32.20 -4.35
N ASP A 92 -11.27 32.30 -5.47
CA ASP A 92 -11.59 33.23 -6.58
C ASP A 92 -12.60 32.64 -7.59
N GLY A 93 -13.11 31.41 -7.33
CA GLY A 93 -14.02 30.71 -8.21
C GLY A 93 -13.35 29.86 -9.28
N SER A 94 -12.00 29.87 -9.41
CA SER A 94 -11.27 28.96 -10.31
C SER A 94 -11.47 27.51 -9.93
N GLN A 95 -11.73 26.66 -10.90
CA GLN A 95 -12.01 25.24 -10.70
C GLN A 95 -10.93 24.39 -11.35
N PHE A 96 -10.42 23.41 -10.61
CA PHE A 96 -9.35 22.53 -11.03
C PHE A 96 -9.79 21.08 -10.88
N LEU A 97 -9.40 20.26 -11.86
CA LEU A 97 -9.67 18.83 -11.87
C LEU A 97 -8.38 18.07 -12.18
N ALA A 98 -8.03 17.12 -11.35
CA ALA A 98 -6.95 16.14 -11.62
C ALA A 98 -7.58 14.76 -11.82
N ILE A 99 -7.24 14.09 -12.90
CA ILE A 99 -7.76 12.77 -13.27
C ILE A 99 -6.59 11.80 -13.38
N SER A 100 -6.58 10.78 -12.54
CA SER A 100 -5.66 9.64 -12.62
C SER A 100 -6.34 8.50 -13.36
N ILE A 101 -5.74 8.02 -14.46
CA ILE A 101 -6.33 7.03 -15.37
C ILE A 101 -5.67 5.67 -15.13
N PHE A 102 -6.48 4.62 -15.00
CA PHE A 102 -6.08 3.26 -14.71
C PHE A 102 -6.73 2.27 -15.68
N GLU A 103 -6.10 1.11 -15.89
CA GLU A 103 -6.71 -0.01 -16.61
C GLU A 103 -7.92 -0.56 -15.83
N LEU A 104 -8.88 -1.16 -16.52
CA LEU A 104 -10.10 -1.70 -15.89
C LEU A 104 -9.82 -2.82 -14.89
N ASP A 105 -8.74 -3.57 -15.09
CA ASP A 105 -8.35 -4.69 -14.24
C ASP A 105 -7.57 -4.24 -12.99
N ASP A 106 -7.23 -2.96 -12.88
CA ASP A 106 -6.57 -2.43 -11.71
C ASP A 106 -7.56 -2.32 -10.53
N GLU A 107 -7.10 -2.70 -9.35
CA GLU A 107 -7.83 -2.42 -8.10
C GLU A 107 -7.51 -1.00 -7.64
N ILE A 108 -8.19 -0.01 -8.21
CA ILE A 108 -7.93 1.42 -7.98
C ILE A 108 -8.06 1.84 -6.53
N GLU A 109 -8.84 1.11 -5.74
CA GLU A 109 -9.01 1.35 -4.30
C GLU A 109 -7.71 1.22 -3.51
N LEU A 110 -6.72 0.46 -4.01
CA LEU A 110 -5.39 0.39 -3.42
C LEU A 110 -4.65 1.72 -3.47
N PHE A 111 -4.98 2.54 -4.46
CA PHE A 111 -4.31 3.80 -4.75
C PHE A 111 -5.07 5.01 -4.20
N GLU A 112 -6.32 4.82 -3.69
CA GLU A 112 -7.15 5.92 -3.21
C GLU A 112 -6.44 6.83 -2.19
N ASP A 113 -5.81 6.24 -1.17
CA ASP A 113 -5.17 7.03 -0.13
C ASP A 113 -3.96 7.82 -0.67
N LEU A 114 -3.22 7.24 -1.61
CA LEU A 114 -2.10 7.90 -2.28
C LEU A 114 -2.58 9.07 -3.15
N ILE A 115 -3.65 8.87 -3.93
CA ILE A 115 -4.25 9.92 -4.77
C ILE A 115 -4.90 11.01 -3.90
N LYS A 116 -5.51 10.67 -2.75
CA LYS A 116 -6.01 11.65 -1.78
C LYS A 116 -4.87 12.50 -1.22
N GLU A 117 -3.74 11.89 -0.91
CA GLU A 117 -2.56 12.61 -0.43
C GLU A 117 -1.99 13.54 -1.52
N MET A 118 -1.92 13.08 -2.77
CA MET A 118 -1.62 13.94 -3.92
C MET A 118 -2.58 15.13 -3.99
N GLY A 119 -3.89 14.88 -3.91
CA GLY A 119 -4.92 15.94 -3.91
C GLY A 119 -4.65 17.00 -2.86
N ASN A 120 -4.33 16.62 -1.63
CA ASN A 120 -3.97 17.56 -0.55
C ASN A 120 -2.72 18.39 -0.85
N ARG A 121 -1.77 17.84 -1.59
CA ARG A 121 -0.57 18.58 -2.05
C ARG A 121 -0.89 19.50 -3.22
N LEU A 122 -1.75 19.03 -4.15
CA LEU A 122 -2.25 19.84 -5.27
C LEU A 122 -3.05 21.07 -4.81
N ASP A 123 -3.79 20.99 -3.72
CA ASP A 123 -4.49 22.13 -3.12
C ASP A 123 -3.60 23.36 -2.96
N LYS A 124 -2.44 23.15 -2.36
CA LYS A 124 -1.47 24.21 -2.11
C LYS A 124 -0.83 24.74 -3.41
N ILE A 125 -0.73 23.88 -4.43
CA ILE A 125 -0.17 24.23 -5.73
C ILE A 125 -1.19 25.06 -6.50
N PHE A 126 -2.44 24.63 -6.57
CA PHE A 126 -3.52 25.33 -7.26
C PHE A 126 -3.83 26.70 -6.64
N ASP A 127 -3.87 26.81 -5.31
CA ASP A 127 -4.05 28.10 -4.64
C ASP A 127 -2.91 29.10 -4.96
N LYS A 128 -1.66 28.61 -5.07
CA LYS A 128 -0.54 29.44 -5.48
C LYS A 128 -0.62 29.81 -6.97
N LEU A 129 -1.04 28.87 -7.83
CA LEU A 129 -1.20 29.12 -9.26
C LEU A 129 -2.25 30.21 -9.51
N THR A 130 -3.39 30.14 -8.84
CA THR A 130 -4.46 31.15 -8.91
C THR A 130 -3.94 32.53 -8.53
N ARG A 131 -3.23 32.66 -7.40
CA ARG A 131 -2.64 33.93 -6.96
C ARG A 131 -1.60 34.46 -7.94
N ALA A 132 -0.73 33.59 -8.49
CA ALA A 132 0.29 33.99 -9.45
C ALA A 132 -0.31 34.44 -10.78
N LYS A 133 -1.38 33.77 -11.27
CA LYS A 133 -2.14 34.19 -12.46
C LYS A 133 -2.81 35.54 -12.25
N SER A 134 -3.46 35.76 -11.10
CA SER A 134 -4.11 37.04 -10.76
C SER A 134 -3.12 38.20 -10.68
N SER A 135 -1.89 37.95 -10.18
CA SER A 135 -0.82 38.94 -10.08
C SER A 135 0.05 39.06 -11.34
N LYS A 136 -0.23 38.27 -12.39
CA LYS A 136 0.49 38.22 -13.68
C LYS A 136 2.02 37.95 -13.52
N GLN A 137 2.42 37.19 -12.53
CA GLN A 137 3.83 36.87 -12.25
C GLN A 137 4.31 35.63 -13.04
N VAL A 138 4.79 35.85 -14.27
CA VAL A 138 5.15 34.77 -15.21
C VAL A 138 6.21 33.82 -14.65
N SER A 139 7.26 34.33 -14.01
CA SER A 139 8.32 33.50 -13.41
C SER A 139 7.79 32.61 -12.28
N LEU A 140 6.84 33.11 -11.48
CA LEU A 140 6.22 32.34 -10.42
C LEU A 140 5.30 31.26 -10.99
N ILE A 141 4.54 31.55 -12.04
CA ILE A 141 3.69 30.57 -12.75
C ILE A 141 4.56 29.44 -13.29
N SER A 142 5.70 29.73 -13.92
CA SER A 142 6.63 28.72 -14.42
C SER A 142 7.15 27.81 -13.30
N ASN A 143 7.58 28.38 -12.17
CA ASN A 143 8.04 27.60 -11.02
C ASN A 143 6.94 26.71 -10.41
N ILE A 144 5.71 27.19 -10.38
CA ILE A 144 4.56 26.42 -9.87
C ILE A 144 4.23 25.28 -10.82
N ASN A 145 4.30 25.49 -12.13
CA ASN A 145 4.08 24.43 -13.12
C ASN A 145 5.17 23.33 -13.04
N ILE A 146 6.41 23.69 -12.79
CA ILE A 146 7.49 22.72 -12.53
C ILE A 146 7.17 21.89 -11.27
N ARG A 147 6.68 22.52 -10.20
CA ARG A 147 6.28 21.80 -8.98
C ARG A 147 5.09 20.89 -9.23
N LEU A 148 4.09 21.33 -9.99
CA LEU A 148 2.95 20.52 -10.40
C LEU A 148 3.41 19.28 -11.17
N LYS A 149 4.25 19.47 -12.16
CA LYS A 149 4.85 18.38 -12.94
C LYS A 149 5.58 17.38 -12.05
N ASN A 150 6.42 17.84 -11.14
CA ASN A 150 7.17 16.95 -10.24
C ASN A 150 6.25 16.18 -9.30
N GLU A 151 5.18 16.82 -8.79
CA GLU A 151 4.19 16.19 -7.93
C GLU A 151 3.43 15.07 -8.66
N VAL A 152 3.00 15.33 -9.89
CA VAL A 152 2.29 14.35 -10.72
C VAL A 152 3.21 13.19 -11.10
N LYS A 153 4.44 13.47 -11.53
CA LYS A 153 5.44 12.42 -11.81
C LYS A 153 5.74 11.55 -10.60
N PHE A 154 5.92 12.16 -9.44
CA PHE A 154 6.16 11.45 -8.21
C PHE A 154 4.99 10.53 -7.85
N THR A 155 3.76 10.98 -8.04
CA THR A 155 2.58 10.17 -7.80
C THR A 155 2.48 8.98 -8.75
N ILE A 156 2.73 9.17 -10.05
CA ILE A 156 2.78 8.05 -11.02
C ILE A 156 3.83 7.02 -10.60
N PHE A 157 5.02 7.47 -10.23
CA PHE A 157 6.09 6.60 -9.74
C PHE A 157 5.67 5.82 -8.49
N GLN A 158 5.01 6.48 -7.51
CA GLN A 158 4.52 5.80 -6.31
C GLN A 158 3.47 4.75 -6.62
N VAL A 159 2.50 5.06 -7.51
CA VAL A 159 1.46 4.10 -7.95
C VAL A 159 2.11 2.89 -8.64
N ASP A 160 3.07 3.14 -9.53
CA ASP A 160 3.77 2.07 -10.25
C ASP A 160 4.53 1.14 -9.28
N ARG A 161 5.16 1.69 -8.28
CA ARG A 161 5.82 0.90 -7.23
C ARG A 161 4.85 0.09 -6.39
N LEU A 162 3.70 0.66 -6.00
CA LEU A 162 2.68 -0.08 -5.26
C LEU A 162 2.08 -1.23 -6.08
N SER A 163 2.04 -1.10 -7.39
CA SER A 163 1.58 -2.15 -8.31
C SER A 163 2.58 -3.33 -8.39
N ASN A 164 3.86 -3.09 -8.14
CA ASN A 164 4.96 -4.04 -8.34
C ASN A 164 5.69 -4.41 -7.03
N LEU A 165 4.95 -4.48 -5.91
CA LEU A 165 5.55 -4.82 -4.62
C LEU A 165 6.14 -6.22 -4.60
N ASP A 166 7.33 -6.35 -4.04
CA ASP A 166 7.92 -7.65 -3.77
C ASP A 166 7.30 -8.33 -2.52
N LYS A 167 7.77 -9.55 -2.23
CA LYS A 167 7.24 -10.33 -1.12
C LYS A 167 7.38 -9.62 0.23
N LEU A 168 8.50 -8.94 0.50
CA LEU A 168 8.71 -8.23 1.77
C LEU A 168 7.80 -7.01 1.88
N GLN A 169 7.64 -6.28 0.80
CA GLN A 169 6.75 -5.11 0.73
C GLN A 169 5.28 -5.53 0.87
N LYS A 170 4.85 -6.63 0.24
CA LYS A 170 3.49 -7.20 0.42
C LYS A 170 3.22 -7.60 1.87
N VAL A 171 4.21 -8.19 2.54
CA VAL A 171 4.13 -8.48 3.98
C VAL A 171 4.05 -7.19 4.80
N SER A 172 4.83 -6.19 4.41
CA SER A 172 4.80 -4.88 5.06
C SER A 172 3.44 -4.19 4.94
N LEU A 173 2.70 -4.38 3.84
CA LEU A 173 1.30 -3.92 3.73
C LEU A 173 0.39 -4.53 4.81
N ILE A 174 0.63 -5.78 5.21
CA ILE A 174 -0.16 -6.41 6.27
C ILE A 174 0.13 -5.75 7.62
N PHE A 175 1.40 -5.62 7.98
CA PHE A 175 1.80 -5.11 9.29
C PHE A 175 1.69 -3.59 9.43
N ASN A 176 1.59 -2.83 8.34
CA ASN A 176 1.42 -1.38 8.38
C ASN A 176 -0.05 -0.92 8.45
N SER A 177 -1.02 -1.83 8.33
CA SER A 177 -2.45 -1.52 8.41
C SER A 177 -3.07 -2.09 9.66
N VAL A 178 -3.77 -1.24 10.43
CA VAL A 178 -4.51 -1.65 11.64
C VAL A 178 -5.58 -2.68 11.30
N GLU A 179 -6.29 -2.48 10.19
CA GLU A 179 -7.35 -3.37 9.72
C GLU A 179 -6.79 -4.73 9.32
N ARG A 180 -5.68 -4.77 8.57
CA ARG A 180 -5.04 -6.03 8.15
C ARG A 180 -4.42 -6.77 9.34
N MET A 181 -3.83 -6.06 10.28
CA MET A 181 -3.36 -6.67 11.53
C MET A 181 -4.53 -7.27 12.31
N LYS A 182 -5.69 -6.60 12.35
CA LYS A 182 -6.89 -7.14 13.00
C LYS A 182 -7.42 -8.39 12.29
N ILE A 183 -7.39 -8.41 10.95
CA ILE A 183 -7.72 -9.62 10.17
C ILE A 183 -6.80 -10.78 10.58
N LEU A 184 -5.48 -10.54 10.62
CA LEU A 184 -4.51 -11.56 10.98
C LEU A 184 -4.73 -12.07 12.41
N GLU A 185 -4.96 -11.18 13.37
CA GLU A 185 -5.26 -11.51 14.76
C GLU A 185 -6.48 -12.43 14.89
N VAL A 186 -7.58 -12.07 14.22
CA VAL A 186 -8.82 -12.87 14.25
C VAL A 186 -8.62 -14.24 13.61
N LEU A 187 -7.91 -14.29 12.47
CA LEU A 187 -7.65 -15.55 11.77
C LEU A 187 -6.65 -16.45 12.53
N ARG A 188 -5.79 -15.90 13.36
CA ARG A 188 -4.94 -16.63 14.31
C ARG A 188 -5.73 -17.26 15.45
N ASP A 189 -6.92 -16.77 15.71
CA ASP A 189 -7.81 -17.35 16.73
C ASP A 189 -8.70 -18.44 16.17
N ARG A 190 -9.35 -18.19 15.01
CA ARG A 190 -10.29 -19.13 14.39
C ARG A 190 -10.61 -18.80 12.93
N PRO A 191 -11.13 -19.78 12.14
CA PRO A 191 -11.81 -19.49 10.89
C PRO A 191 -13.03 -18.59 11.12
N ILE A 192 -13.31 -17.68 10.18
CA ILE A 192 -14.38 -16.69 10.32
C ILE A 192 -15.11 -16.46 9.01
N SER A 193 -16.41 -16.17 9.06
CA SER A 193 -17.17 -15.77 7.87
C SER A 193 -16.73 -14.37 7.41
N LYS A 194 -16.72 -14.15 6.08
CA LYS A 194 -16.42 -12.84 5.51
C LYS A 194 -17.37 -11.75 6.02
N ARG A 195 -18.64 -12.10 6.28
CA ARG A 195 -19.63 -11.18 6.84
C ARG A 195 -19.25 -10.75 8.26
N GLU A 196 -18.95 -11.71 9.13
CA GLU A 196 -18.52 -11.41 10.50
C GLU A 196 -17.20 -10.62 10.54
N MET A 197 -16.25 -10.93 9.63
CA MET A 197 -15.03 -10.13 9.47
C MET A 197 -15.36 -8.69 9.12
N LYS A 198 -16.31 -8.46 8.21
CA LYS A 198 -16.76 -7.11 7.86
C LYS A 198 -17.31 -6.37 9.07
N ASP A 199 -18.19 -7.03 9.85
CA ASP A 199 -18.78 -6.43 11.06
C ASP A 199 -17.72 -6.05 12.11
N ILE A 200 -16.64 -6.85 12.22
CA ILE A 200 -15.51 -6.52 13.10
C ILE A 200 -14.75 -5.30 12.57
N LEU A 201 -14.51 -5.23 11.27
CA LEU A 201 -13.73 -4.15 10.64
C LEU A 201 -14.49 -2.81 10.59
N GLU A 202 -15.82 -2.83 10.57
CA GLU A 202 -16.66 -1.63 10.64
C GLU A 202 -16.45 -0.81 11.93
N LYS A 203 -15.88 -1.43 12.96
CA LYS A 203 -15.47 -0.72 14.18
C LYS A 203 -14.26 0.19 13.98
N PHE A 204 -13.47 -0.03 12.93
CA PHE A 204 -12.27 0.73 12.61
C PHE A 204 -12.46 1.68 11.43
N LYS A 205 -13.31 1.32 10.47
CA LYS A 205 -13.57 2.10 9.25
C LYS A 205 -15.05 1.96 8.86
N THR A 206 -15.69 3.06 8.51
CA THR A 206 -17.15 3.14 8.27
C THR A 206 -17.64 2.23 7.14
N THR A 207 -16.82 1.94 6.13
CA THR A 207 -17.18 1.04 5.00
C THR A 207 -15.92 0.29 4.54
N PRO A 208 -15.48 -0.76 5.28
CA PRO A 208 -14.29 -1.49 4.88
C PRO A 208 -14.56 -2.34 3.64
N ASN A 209 -13.72 -2.21 2.61
CA ASN A 209 -13.69 -3.17 1.51
C ASN A 209 -12.85 -4.38 1.93
N VAL A 210 -13.53 -5.44 2.36
CA VAL A 210 -12.87 -6.65 2.88
C VAL A 210 -12.00 -7.33 1.81
N ASP A 211 -12.44 -7.35 0.54
CA ASP A 211 -11.70 -8.01 -0.53
C ASP A 211 -10.34 -7.35 -0.77
N ILE A 212 -10.29 -6.01 -0.75
CA ILE A 212 -9.03 -5.26 -0.87
C ILE A 212 -8.12 -5.50 0.33
N LEU A 213 -8.68 -5.50 1.54
CA LEU A 213 -7.90 -5.77 2.73
C LEU A 213 -7.31 -7.19 2.73
N LEU A 214 -8.02 -8.17 2.17
CA LEU A 214 -7.60 -9.56 2.05
C LEU A 214 -6.57 -9.81 0.95
N ARG A 215 -6.43 -8.91 -0.03
CA ARG A 215 -5.58 -9.12 -1.21
C ARG A 215 -4.14 -9.54 -0.86
N PRO A 216 -3.37 -8.84 0.00
CA PRO A 216 -2.00 -9.26 0.31
C PRO A 216 -1.93 -10.65 0.94
N PHE A 217 -2.96 -11.05 1.71
CA PHE A 217 -3.04 -12.39 2.29
C PHE A 217 -3.27 -13.47 1.23
N LEU A 218 -4.09 -13.18 0.22
CA LEU A 218 -4.37 -14.09 -0.89
C LEU A 218 -3.17 -14.25 -1.81
N GLU A 219 -2.53 -13.14 -2.19
CA GLU A 219 -1.33 -13.13 -3.04
C GLU A 219 -0.14 -13.87 -2.39
N LEU A 220 -0.01 -13.77 -1.06
CA LEU A 220 0.99 -14.50 -0.29
C LEU A 220 0.57 -15.95 0.04
N ASN A 221 -0.62 -16.37 -0.38
CA ASN A 221 -1.20 -17.67 -0.06
C ASN A 221 -1.26 -17.97 1.44
N LEU A 222 -1.52 -16.93 2.28
CA LEU A 222 -1.67 -17.09 3.72
C LEU A 222 -3.06 -17.58 4.10
N ILE A 223 -4.08 -17.16 3.33
CA ILE A 223 -5.48 -17.53 3.56
C ILE A 223 -6.07 -18.27 2.37
N ARG A 224 -7.13 -19.04 2.65
CA ARG A 224 -8.03 -19.61 1.66
C ARG A 224 -9.45 -19.12 1.93
N ARG A 225 -10.18 -18.91 0.85
CA ARG A 225 -11.60 -18.57 0.86
C ARG A 225 -12.37 -19.79 0.39
N ASP A 226 -13.40 -20.17 1.13
CA ASP A 226 -14.26 -21.28 0.73
C ASP A 226 -15.69 -21.08 1.22
N TRP A 227 -16.63 -21.69 0.52
CA TRP A 227 -18.04 -21.61 0.84
C TRP A 227 -18.46 -22.73 1.77
N ILE A 228 -19.06 -22.40 2.91
CA ILE A 228 -19.70 -23.34 3.83
C ILE A 228 -21.19 -23.37 3.53
N LYS A 229 -21.74 -24.57 3.31
CA LYS A 229 -23.17 -24.76 2.99
C LYS A 229 -24.09 -24.44 4.17
N GLY A 230 -23.53 -24.39 5.36
CA GLY A 230 -24.28 -24.21 6.60
C GLY A 230 -24.97 -25.47 7.09
N GLU A 231 -25.47 -25.39 8.28
CA GLU A 231 -26.20 -26.50 8.96
C GLU A 231 -27.65 -26.10 9.17
N LYS A 232 -28.55 -27.03 8.89
CA LYS A 232 -29.97 -26.80 9.10
C LYS A 232 -30.31 -27.02 10.57
N ASP A 233 -30.76 -25.97 11.24
CA ASP A 233 -31.26 -26.07 12.61
C ASP A 233 -32.48 -27.02 12.66
N LYS A 234 -32.38 -28.06 13.48
CA LYS A 234 -33.43 -29.11 13.59
C LYS A 234 -34.74 -28.60 14.13
N LYS A 235 -34.75 -27.49 14.91
CA LYS A 235 -35.93 -26.92 15.55
C LYS A 235 -36.59 -25.84 14.70
N THR A 236 -35.80 -24.94 14.13
CA THR A 236 -36.31 -23.79 13.37
C THR A 236 -36.36 -24.02 11.87
N GLY A 237 -35.59 -25.01 11.36
CA GLY A 237 -35.42 -25.24 9.92
C GLY A 237 -34.53 -24.23 9.21
N GLU A 238 -34.02 -23.23 9.91
CA GLU A 238 -33.14 -22.21 9.37
C GLU A 238 -31.73 -22.76 9.08
N ILE A 239 -31.09 -22.25 8.03
CA ILE A 239 -29.72 -22.60 7.71
C ILE A 239 -28.81 -21.58 8.43
N LYS A 240 -28.05 -22.08 9.41
CA LYS A 240 -27.06 -21.29 10.14
C LYS A 240 -25.68 -21.48 9.51
N TYR A 241 -24.79 -20.48 9.71
CA TYR A 241 -23.38 -20.52 9.32
C TYR A 241 -23.12 -20.67 7.81
N GLN A 242 -24.12 -20.42 6.97
CA GLN A 242 -23.93 -20.45 5.52
C GLN A 242 -23.18 -19.18 5.05
N GLY A 243 -22.19 -19.35 4.18
CA GLY A 243 -21.50 -18.23 3.59
C GLY A 243 -20.05 -18.50 3.17
N GLU A 244 -19.40 -17.46 2.74
CA GLU A 244 -17.97 -17.45 2.44
C GLU A 244 -17.17 -17.32 3.74
N TYR A 245 -16.25 -18.26 3.97
CA TYR A 245 -15.37 -18.31 5.13
C TYR A 245 -13.92 -18.11 4.74
N LEU A 246 -13.16 -17.52 5.67
CA LEU A 246 -11.75 -17.24 5.59
C LEU A 246 -10.99 -18.20 6.52
N PHE A 247 -9.99 -18.87 5.97
CA PHE A 247 -9.17 -19.87 6.67
C PHE A 247 -7.70 -19.48 6.60
N LEU A 248 -7.04 -19.31 7.74
CA LEU A 248 -5.60 -19.15 7.80
C LEU A 248 -4.95 -20.51 7.54
N VAL A 249 -4.20 -20.63 6.46
CA VAL A 249 -3.49 -21.88 6.08
C VAL A 249 -1.98 -21.76 6.22
N LYS A 250 -1.47 -20.54 6.25
CA LYS A 250 -0.08 -20.21 6.59
C LYS A 250 -0.09 -18.93 7.41
N ASP A 251 0.71 -18.87 8.44
CA ASP A 251 0.92 -17.66 9.22
C ASP A 251 2.22 -16.97 8.80
N ILE A 252 2.40 -15.70 9.18
CA ILE A 252 3.52 -14.90 8.77
C ILE A 252 4.07 -14.06 9.92
N LEU A 253 5.40 -14.00 9.98
CA LEU A 253 6.15 -13.10 10.87
C LEU A 253 7.11 -12.25 10.03
N MET A 254 7.35 -11.03 10.46
CA MET A 254 8.43 -10.20 9.97
C MET A 254 9.62 -10.37 10.89
N ALA A 255 10.57 -11.20 10.50
CA ALA A 255 11.72 -11.54 11.32
C ALA A 255 12.96 -10.79 10.86
N ARG A 256 13.86 -10.52 11.81
CA ARG A 256 15.21 -10.06 11.51
C ARG A 256 16.15 -11.24 11.44
N ILE A 257 17.12 -11.18 10.52
CA ILE A 257 18.15 -12.19 10.35
C ILE A 257 19.52 -11.51 10.21
N PRO A 258 20.63 -12.18 10.55
CA PRO A 258 21.96 -11.68 10.23
C PRO A 258 22.15 -11.49 8.71
N ASN A 259 22.88 -10.46 8.31
CA ASN A 259 23.26 -10.33 6.90
C ASN A 259 24.45 -11.28 6.59
N GLU A 260 24.12 -12.50 6.21
CA GLU A 260 25.12 -13.53 5.90
C GLU A 260 25.99 -13.16 4.69
N ASN A 261 25.41 -12.47 3.69
CA ASN A 261 26.15 -12.06 2.49
C ASN A 261 27.33 -11.15 2.86
N LEU A 262 27.07 -10.14 3.68
CA LEU A 262 28.12 -9.20 4.10
C LEU A 262 29.12 -9.86 5.04
N LEU A 263 28.68 -10.73 5.95
CA LEU A 263 29.56 -11.50 6.84
C LEU A 263 30.49 -12.41 6.04
N ASN A 264 29.99 -13.10 5.03
CA ASN A 264 30.79 -14.00 4.19
C ASN A 264 31.74 -13.19 3.30
N HIS A 265 31.29 -12.12 2.68
CA HIS A 265 32.15 -11.21 1.91
C HIS A 265 33.32 -10.68 2.74
N PHE A 266 33.08 -10.25 3.97
CA PHE A 266 34.14 -9.76 4.86
C PHE A 266 35.13 -10.85 5.30
N LYS A 267 34.65 -12.08 5.48
CA LYS A 267 35.56 -13.22 5.75
C LYS A 267 36.47 -13.54 4.56
N GLU A 268 35.90 -13.57 3.36
CA GLU A 268 36.65 -13.85 2.12
C GLU A 268 37.68 -12.78 1.80
N THR A 269 37.31 -11.50 1.97
CA THR A 269 38.19 -10.37 1.70
C THR A 269 39.12 -10.01 2.87
N LYS A 270 39.00 -10.71 4.02
CA LYS A 270 39.73 -10.40 5.27
C LYS A 270 39.60 -8.91 5.64
N ASN A 271 38.37 -8.38 5.53
CA ASN A 271 38.08 -6.98 5.79
C ASN A 271 38.34 -6.59 7.24
N GLU A 272 38.98 -5.47 7.49
CA GLU A 272 39.34 -4.94 8.83
C GLU A 272 38.10 -4.67 9.72
N LEU A 273 36.94 -4.40 9.12
CA LEU A 273 35.68 -4.14 9.84
C LEU A 273 35.03 -5.44 10.41
N LEU A 274 35.48 -6.62 9.96
CA LEU A 274 34.81 -7.89 10.30
C LEU A 274 34.72 -8.16 11.82
N PRO A 275 35.77 -7.96 12.64
CA PRO A 275 35.69 -8.29 14.07
C PRO A 275 34.61 -7.49 14.79
N GLU A 276 34.59 -6.17 14.61
CA GLU A 276 33.61 -5.29 15.25
C GLU A 276 32.21 -5.52 14.68
N TYR A 277 32.07 -5.69 13.37
CA TYR A 277 30.80 -6.00 12.75
C TYR A 277 30.19 -7.31 13.26
N LYS A 278 30.97 -8.37 13.30
CA LYS A 278 30.55 -9.67 13.85
C LYS A 278 30.09 -9.54 15.30
N GLN A 279 30.83 -8.79 16.12
CA GLN A 279 30.45 -8.56 17.52
C GLN A 279 29.08 -7.86 17.64
N LYS A 280 28.86 -6.77 16.91
CA LYS A 280 27.58 -6.04 16.91
C LYS A 280 26.41 -6.93 16.44
N VAL A 281 26.62 -7.75 15.42
CA VAL A 281 25.61 -8.73 14.96
C VAL A 281 25.30 -9.74 16.08
N MET A 282 26.33 -10.30 16.72
CA MET A 282 26.13 -11.25 17.81
C MET A 282 25.41 -10.61 19.01
N ASP A 283 25.78 -9.39 19.40
CA ASP A 283 25.17 -8.67 20.52
C ASP A 283 23.67 -8.44 20.26
N PHE A 284 23.30 -8.07 19.04
CA PHE A 284 21.88 -7.90 18.69
C PHE A 284 21.13 -9.23 18.76
N PHE A 285 21.63 -10.27 18.09
CA PHE A 285 20.91 -11.54 17.96
C PHE A 285 20.95 -12.43 19.22
N SER A 286 21.84 -12.15 20.18
CA SER A 286 21.84 -12.86 21.48
C SER A 286 20.55 -12.67 22.29
N ASN A 287 19.86 -11.56 22.08
CA ASN A 287 18.64 -11.19 22.80
C ASN A 287 17.41 -11.07 21.89
N TYR A 288 17.53 -11.39 20.61
CA TYR A 288 16.44 -11.24 19.66
C TYR A 288 15.62 -12.53 19.52
N ASP A 289 14.31 -12.41 19.70
CA ASP A 289 13.33 -13.46 19.43
C ASP A 289 12.22 -12.90 18.55
N PRO A 290 12.01 -13.42 17.32
CA PRO A 290 10.99 -12.95 16.41
C PRO A 290 9.55 -13.09 16.93
N TYR A 291 9.31 -14.01 17.86
CA TYR A 291 7.98 -14.23 18.45
C TYR A 291 7.63 -13.22 19.55
N THR A 292 8.63 -12.59 20.15
CA THR A 292 8.44 -11.59 21.21
C THR A 292 8.64 -10.16 20.72
N GLN A 293 8.89 -9.96 19.41
CA GLN A 293 9.08 -8.64 18.83
C GLN A 293 7.82 -7.77 19.03
N PRO A 294 7.95 -6.55 19.58
CA PRO A 294 6.82 -5.67 19.83
C PRO A 294 6.04 -5.32 18.54
N VAL A 295 4.73 -5.28 18.64
CA VAL A 295 3.84 -4.94 17.50
C VAL A 295 4.19 -3.57 16.91
N GLU A 296 4.46 -2.59 17.76
CA GLU A 296 4.83 -1.23 17.33
C GLU A 296 6.18 -1.20 16.59
N GLU A 297 7.13 -2.05 16.95
CA GLU A 297 8.39 -2.18 16.23
C GLU A 297 8.15 -2.81 14.86
N THR A 298 7.37 -3.90 14.79
CA THR A 298 6.99 -4.53 13.53
C THR A 298 6.28 -3.56 12.59
N LYS A 299 5.39 -2.71 13.13
CA LYS A 299 4.71 -1.67 12.36
C LYS A 299 5.68 -0.61 11.83
N LYS A 300 6.64 -0.17 12.64
CA LYS A 300 7.68 0.77 12.19
C LYS A 300 8.54 0.16 11.08
N LEU A 301 8.97 -1.10 11.24
CA LEU A 301 9.71 -1.82 10.20
C LEU A 301 8.90 -1.90 8.90
N ALA A 302 7.63 -2.25 8.99
CA ALA A 302 6.75 -2.32 7.85
C ALA A 302 6.58 -0.97 7.14
N SER A 303 6.39 0.10 7.90
CA SER A 303 6.30 1.46 7.36
C SER A 303 7.57 1.87 6.60
N ILE A 304 8.74 1.58 7.15
CA ILE A 304 10.02 1.87 6.52
C ILE A 304 10.21 1.05 5.24
N MET A 305 9.85 -0.23 5.24
CA MET A 305 9.97 -1.08 4.05
C MET A 305 9.00 -0.69 2.92
N LEU A 306 7.94 0.04 3.23
CA LEU A 306 7.05 0.61 2.22
C LEU A 306 7.54 1.95 1.66
N ASN A 307 8.51 2.59 2.30
CA ASN A 307 9.15 3.78 1.74
C ASN A 307 10.09 3.37 0.59
N PRO A 308 9.84 3.82 -0.64
CA PRO A 308 10.61 3.39 -1.81
C PRO A 308 12.11 3.64 -1.69
N ASP A 309 12.49 4.85 -1.30
CA ASP A 309 13.90 5.27 -1.21
C ASP A 309 14.66 4.44 -0.17
N VAL A 310 14.02 4.21 0.97
CA VAL A 310 14.61 3.41 2.06
C VAL A 310 14.71 1.95 1.65
N TYR A 311 13.68 1.43 0.97
CA TYR A 311 13.68 0.04 0.50
C TYR A 311 14.81 -0.22 -0.50
N ASP A 312 15.01 0.66 -1.47
CA ASP A 312 16.10 0.53 -2.45
C ASP A 312 17.47 0.61 -1.79
N PHE A 313 17.65 1.53 -0.84
CA PHE A 313 18.86 1.60 -0.03
C PHE A 313 19.08 0.33 0.79
N PHE A 314 18.06 -0.17 1.45
CA PHE A 314 18.09 -1.41 2.21
C PHE A 314 18.50 -2.62 1.35
N VAL A 315 17.94 -2.77 0.15
CA VAL A 315 18.31 -3.84 -0.79
C VAL A 315 19.77 -3.74 -1.21
N LEU A 316 20.26 -2.52 -1.49
CA LEU A 316 21.67 -2.30 -1.81
C LEU A 316 22.61 -2.65 -0.65
N MET A 317 22.22 -2.32 0.57
CA MET A 317 23.01 -2.62 1.78
C MET A 317 23.12 -4.11 2.09
N ARG A 318 22.30 -4.96 1.48
CA ARG A 318 22.45 -6.42 1.61
C ARG A 318 23.78 -6.95 1.06
N HIS A 319 24.31 -6.25 0.05
CA HIS A 319 25.52 -6.67 -0.67
C HIS A 319 26.67 -5.68 -0.54
N ASN A 320 26.40 -4.48 -0.03
CA ASN A 320 27.38 -3.40 -0.01
C ASN A 320 27.45 -2.74 1.38
N HIS A 321 28.55 -2.05 1.61
CA HIS A 321 28.76 -1.15 2.73
C HIS A 321 29.33 0.17 2.21
N TYR A 322 29.02 1.28 2.86
CA TYR A 322 29.37 2.59 2.35
C TYR A 322 30.03 3.45 3.42
N PRO A 323 31.07 4.23 3.08
CA PRO A 323 31.53 5.27 3.99
C PRO A 323 30.43 6.33 4.15
N LEU A 324 30.26 6.83 5.38
CA LEU A 324 29.20 7.78 5.73
C LEU A 324 29.22 9.05 4.82
N ASP A 325 30.39 9.47 4.39
CA ASP A 325 30.59 10.63 3.50
C ASP A 325 30.33 10.34 2.01
N LYS A 326 30.08 9.07 1.64
CA LYS A 326 29.88 8.62 0.26
C LYS A 326 28.69 7.70 0.10
N ILE A 327 27.60 7.99 0.80
CA ILE A 327 26.34 7.25 0.64
C ILE A 327 25.80 7.51 -0.77
N PRO A 328 25.37 6.45 -1.50
CA PRO A 328 24.78 6.61 -2.83
C PRO A 328 23.61 7.60 -2.81
N LYS A 329 23.50 8.43 -3.84
CA LYS A 329 22.34 9.32 -4.06
C LYS A 329 21.14 8.52 -4.57
N ILE A 330 20.60 7.64 -3.72
CA ILE A 330 19.43 6.83 -4.04
C ILE A 330 18.17 7.51 -3.53
N PHE A 331 18.32 8.32 -2.48
CA PHE A 331 17.20 9.05 -1.91
C PHE A 331 16.73 10.13 -2.88
N SER A 332 15.41 10.19 -3.08
CA SER A 332 14.79 11.23 -3.90
C SER A 332 15.18 12.63 -3.38
N GLU A 333 15.06 13.64 -4.23
CA GLU A 333 15.33 15.04 -3.85
C GLU A 333 14.46 15.53 -2.68
N PHE A 334 13.42 14.77 -2.33
CA PHE A 334 12.48 15.05 -1.25
C PHE A 334 12.82 14.36 0.08
N ALA A 335 13.77 13.42 0.08
CA ALA A 335 14.16 12.68 1.27
C ALA A 335 15.28 13.38 2.03
N VAL A 336 15.11 13.59 3.33
CA VAL A 336 16.18 14.06 4.22
C VAL A 336 17.00 12.84 4.63
N THR A 337 18.11 12.61 3.93
CA THR A 337 18.99 11.44 4.11
C THR A 337 19.38 11.21 5.56
N GLU A 338 19.70 12.25 6.32
CA GLU A 338 20.12 12.16 7.73
C GLU A 338 19.01 11.58 8.60
N ILE A 339 17.77 12.03 8.42
CA ILE A 339 16.61 11.54 9.19
C ILE A 339 16.36 10.06 8.90
N LEU A 340 16.41 9.66 7.62
CA LEU A 340 16.21 8.26 7.23
C LEU A 340 17.31 7.34 7.77
N LEU A 341 18.56 7.79 7.78
CA LEU A 341 19.66 7.03 8.35
C LEU A 341 19.53 6.90 9.88
N ASP A 342 19.08 7.95 10.56
CA ASP A 342 18.84 7.90 12.00
C ASP A 342 17.69 6.97 12.34
N ASP A 343 16.60 6.98 11.58
CA ASP A 343 15.49 6.03 11.74
C ASP A 343 15.96 4.58 11.56
N LEU A 344 16.78 4.31 10.54
CA LEU A 344 17.36 2.99 10.31
C LEU A 344 18.32 2.56 11.42
N LYS A 345 19.12 3.47 11.98
CA LYS A 345 20.00 3.21 13.12
C LYS A 345 19.18 2.93 14.39
N ASN A 346 18.18 3.75 14.68
CA ASN A 346 17.30 3.61 15.84
C ASN A 346 16.54 2.28 15.87
N LEU A 347 16.23 1.75 14.69
CA LEU A 347 15.61 0.43 14.52
C LEU A 347 16.65 -0.70 14.42
N ASN A 348 17.93 -0.44 14.61
CA ASN A 348 18.99 -1.43 14.46
C ASN A 348 18.96 -2.17 13.09
N ILE A 349 18.52 -1.49 12.04
CA ILE A 349 18.60 -2.01 10.65
C ILE A 349 20.03 -1.81 10.14
N ILE A 350 20.61 -0.64 10.38
CA ILE A 350 21.99 -0.33 10.03
C ILE A 350 22.81 -0.02 11.29
N THR A 351 24.12 -0.17 11.16
CA THR A 351 25.09 0.22 12.20
C THR A 351 26.23 1.01 11.59
N GLU A 352 26.86 1.83 12.42
CA GLU A 352 28.06 2.58 12.09
C GLU A 352 29.28 1.97 12.76
N ILE A 353 30.34 1.72 11.98
CA ILE A 353 31.63 1.18 12.45
C ILE A 353 32.74 2.06 11.92
N LYS A 354 33.78 2.25 12.71
CA LYS A 354 34.98 3.02 12.33
C LYS A 354 36.12 2.09 11.94
N ASP A 355 36.74 2.38 10.78
CA ASP A 355 37.97 1.70 10.38
C ASP A 355 39.19 2.20 11.18
N ASP A 356 40.34 1.57 10.97
CA ASP A 356 41.61 1.94 11.62
C ASP A 356 42.03 3.39 11.33
N LYS A 357 41.53 3.96 10.24
CA LYS A 357 41.75 5.38 9.84
C LYS A 357 40.68 6.33 10.43
N LYS A 358 39.85 5.83 11.34
CA LYS A 358 38.73 6.57 11.97
C LYS A 358 37.65 7.05 10.97
N ARG A 359 37.56 6.45 9.78
CA ARG A 359 36.47 6.72 8.85
C ARG A 359 35.24 5.91 9.27
N SER A 360 34.10 6.56 9.32
CA SER A 360 32.82 5.92 9.62
C SER A 360 32.24 5.20 8.41
N TRP A 361 31.84 3.96 8.60
CA TRP A 361 31.20 3.11 7.61
C TRP A 361 29.81 2.71 8.07
N ILE A 362 28.84 2.71 7.14
CA ILE A 362 27.48 2.24 7.37
C ILE A 362 27.33 0.82 6.80
N LEU A 363 26.83 -0.08 7.64
CA LEU A 363 26.63 -1.49 7.35
C LEU A 363 25.22 -1.92 7.72
N LEU A 364 24.65 -2.89 7.01
CA LEU A 364 23.39 -3.51 7.37
C LEU A 364 23.62 -4.40 8.61
N LEU A 365 23.05 -4.04 9.76
CA LEU A 365 23.16 -4.81 11.01
C LEU A 365 22.21 -6.00 11.00
N THR A 366 20.96 -5.75 10.58
CA THR A 366 19.92 -6.78 10.52
C THR A 366 19.22 -6.71 9.15
N ASP A 367 19.15 -7.84 8.48
CA ASP A 367 18.26 -8.00 7.32
C ASP A 367 16.86 -8.36 7.80
N ILE A 368 15.83 -8.04 7.01
CA ILE A 368 14.42 -8.30 7.31
C ILE A 368 13.90 -9.35 6.35
N LYS A 369 13.33 -10.41 6.89
CA LYS A 369 12.80 -11.51 6.11
C LYS A 369 11.39 -11.90 6.55
N PRO A 370 10.45 -12.07 5.61
CA PRO A 370 9.15 -12.65 5.92
C PRO A 370 9.32 -14.16 6.16
N LEU A 371 8.98 -14.60 7.36
CA LEU A 371 8.93 -16.02 7.72
C LEU A 371 7.49 -16.49 7.60
N ILE A 372 7.27 -17.46 6.72
CA ILE A 372 5.98 -18.14 6.59
C ILE A 372 6.05 -19.40 7.43
N ILE A 373 5.12 -19.55 8.35
CA ILE A 373 5.02 -20.67 9.29
C ILE A 373 3.69 -21.38 9.13
N PHE A 374 3.68 -22.67 9.43
CA PHE A 374 2.43 -23.45 9.49
C PHE A 374 1.72 -23.14 10.84
N PRO A 375 0.40 -22.83 10.84
CA PRO A 375 -0.31 -22.42 12.05
C PRO A 375 -0.75 -23.63 12.91
N GLU A 376 0.22 -24.39 13.44
CA GLU A 376 -0.04 -25.59 14.27
C GLU A 376 -0.90 -25.30 15.50
N TYR A 377 -0.79 -24.07 16.03
CA TYR A 377 -1.54 -23.63 17.20
C TYR A 377 -3.07 -23.58 16.99
N LEU A 378 -3.54 -23.58 15.74
CA LEU A 378 -4.98 -23.67 15.41
C LEU A 378 -5.52 -25.11 15.53
N LEU A 379 -4.66 -26.11 15.35
CA LEU A 379 -5.08 -27.52 15.28
C LEU A 379 -5.83 -28.02 16.53
N PRO A 380 -5.43 -27.68 17.77
CA PRO A 380 -6.16 -28.15 18.97
C PRO A 380 -7.63 -27.73 18.95
N LYS A 381 -7.93 -26.45 18.74
CA LYS A 381 -9.29 -25.89 18.70
C LYS A 381 -10.14 -26.51 17.58
N ILE A 382 -9.53 -26.60 16.38
CA ILE A 382 -10.21 -27.15 15.19
C ILE A 382 -10.53 -28.64 15.39
N ARG A 383 -9.59 -29.44 15.93
CA ARG A 383 -9.77 -30.86 16.20
C ARG A 383 -10.80 -31.11 17.29
N GLU A 384 -10.86 -30.26 18.30
CA GLU A 384 -11.87 -30.33 19.36
C GLU A 384 -13.27 -30.11 18.79
N ALA A 385 -13.48 -29.02 18.02
CA ALA A 385 -14.75 -28.74 17.35
C ALA A 385 -15.17 -29.87 16.39
N PHE A 386 -14.21 -30.44 15.64
CA PHE A 386 -14.46 -31.57 14.76
C PHE A 386 -14.88 -32.84 15.51
N LYS A 387 -14.25 -33.17 16.64
CA LYS A 387 -14.58 -34.37 17.45
C LYS A 387 -15.92 -34.23 18.14
N ASN A 388 -16.20 -33.07 18.68
CA ASN A 388 -17.41 -32.82 19.48
C ASN A 388 -18.66 -32.65 18.61
N GLN A 389 -18.50 -32.57 17.27
CA GLN A 389 -19.59 -32.28 16.32
C GLN A 389 -20.39 -31.04 16.76
N ASP A 390 -19.66 -30.02 17.25
CA ASP A 390 -20.27 -28.82 17.79
C ASP A 390 -21.04 -28.09 16.69
N THR A 391 -22.32 -27.85 16.95
CA THR A 391 -23.26 -27.19 16.03
C THR A 391 -23.58 -25.77 16.46
N ASP A 392 -23.26 -25.40 17.69
CA ASP A 392 -23.60 -24.09 18.27
C ASP A 392 -22.38 -23.22 18.64
N GLY A 393 -21.19 -23.72 18.41
CA GLY A 393 -19.93 -23.02 18.71
C GLY A 393 -19.49 -22.06 17.62
N ALA A 394 -18.44 -21.28 17.92
CA ALA A 394 -17.81 -20.37 16.96
C ALA A 394 -17.17 -21.12 15.77
N ILE A 395 -16.80 -22.40 15.96
CA ILE A 395 -16.29 -23.30 14.94
C ILE A 395 -17.23 -24.51 14.91
N THR A 396 -18.10 -24.59 13.91
CA THR A 396 -18.98 -25.74 13.74
C THR A 396 -18.27 -26.92 13.11
N TYR A 397 -18.89 -28.11 13.13
CA TYR A 397 -18.33 -29.33 12.53
C TYR A 397 -17.91 -29.13 11.05
N GLU A 398 -18.77 -28.50 10.22
CA GLU A 398 -18.49 -28.29 8.81
C GLU A 398 -17.33 -27.28 8.61
N ILE A 399 -17.24 -26.25 9.43
CA ILE A 399 -16.11 -25.29 9.41
C ILE A 399 -14.82 -25.99 9.83
N ALA A 400 -14.87 -26.80 10.92
CA ALA A 400 -13.71 -27.55 11.41
C ALA A 400 -13.22 -28.57 10.39
N LYS A 401 -14.13 -29.33 9.77
CA LYS A 401 -13.84 -30.29 8.70
C LYS A 401 -13.13 -29.62 7.53
N LYS A 402 -13.66 -28.48 7.07
CA LYS A 402 -13.05 -27.74 5.96
C LYS A 402 -11.67 -27.20 6.34
N ALA A 403 -11.54 -26.63 7.53
CA ALA A 403 -10.25 -26.12 8.04
C ALA A 403 -9.19 -27.23 8.09
N LEU A 404 -9.51 -28.41 8.61
CA LEU A 404 -8.59 -29.55 8.64
C LEU A 404 -8.16 -29.95 7.23
N THR A 405 -9.10 -30.09 6.30
CA THR A 405 -8.77 -30.43 4.89
C THR A 405 -7.83 -29.40 4.27
N LEU A 406 -8.07 -28.11 4.48
CA LEU A 406 -7.23 -27.06 3.93
C LEU A 406 -5.83 -27.04 4.57
N LEU A 407 -5.74 -27.28 5.87
CA LEU A 407 -4.46 -27.37 6.59
C LEU A 407 -3.67 -28.62 6.18
N GLU A 408 -4.32 -29.76 5.94
CA GLU A 408 -3.67 -30.97 5.42
C GLU A 408 -3.04 -30.75 4.04
N ILE A 409 -3.76 -30.09 3.13
CA ILE A 409 -3.25 -29.79 1.77
C ILE A 409 -2.06 -28.81 1.82
N THR A 410 -2.03 -27.92 2.81
CA THR A 410 -0.98 -26.89 2.92
C THR A 410 0.14 -27.25 3.88
N TYR A 411 0.02 -28.39 4.59
CA TYR A 411 1.09 -28.87 5.45
C TYR A 411 2.36 -29.12 4.62
N PRO A 412 3.51 -28.57 5.00
CA PRO A 412 4.72 -28.80 4.25
C PRO A 412 5.06 -30.31 4.24
N GLU A 413 5.21 -30.89 3.05
CA GLU A 413 5.76 -32.22 2.91
C GLU A 413 7.06 -32.28 3.72
N LYS A 414 7.24 -33.38 4.47
CA LYS A 414 8.42 -33.55 5.32
C LYS A 414 9.66 -33.26 4.50
N VAL A 415 10.35 -32.17 4.85
CA VAL A 415 11.70 -31.95 4.38
C VAL A 415 12.50 -33.12 4.93
N THR A 416 12.78 -34.08 4.11
CA THR A 416 13.80 -35.11 4.39
C THR A 416 15.12 -34.36 4.55
N PHE A 417 15.58 -34.24 5.79
CA PHE A 417 16.91 -33.73 6.12
C PHE A 417 17.98 -34.65 5.56
#